data_0558fc9c6c7a139b2ea04621f3408b8b
#
_entry.id   0558fc9c6c7a139b2ea04621f3408b8b
#
_cell.length_a   1.000
_cell.length_b   1.000
_cell.length_c   1.000
_cell.angle_alpha   90.00
_cell.angle_beta   90.00
_cell.angle_gamma   90.00
#
_symmetry.space_group_name_H-M   'P 1'
#
loop_
_entity.id
_entity.type
_entity.pdbx_description
1 polymer ?
#
loop_
_entity_poly.entity_id
_entity_poly.type
_entity_poly.pdbx_seq_one_letter_code
_entity_poly.pdbx_strand_id
1 'polypeptide(L)'
;MVFPTLKLNIERWKFNKEAQVYVSNMGHFKNIHKEPLPIAISQTGYCSIKTPKGYKKAHRLVLETWCPTPEARYLTVDHLDHNKRNNALSNLEWVTQEENQKRAKQDFIPEAEENKYNFTTNPIPTNQKVRVNDTVIMTQEELEKFVMAPAFCAGTSPKQKKAIIHNVFALGKTKGLGLNFELV
;
A
#
# COMPACT_ATOMS: atom_id res chain seq x y z
N MET A 1 -18.00 -6.77 -27.49
CA MET A 1 -16.91 -6.06 -26.77
C MET A 1 -17.45 -5.72 -25.39
N VAL A 2 -17.00 -6.41 -24.34
CA VAL A 2 -17.37 -6.08 -22.97
C VAL A 2 -16.30 -5.11 -22.49
N PHE A 3 -16.64 -3.84 -22.33
CA PHE A 3 -15.75 -2.86 -21.72
C PHE A 3 -15.56 -3.25 -20.25
N PRO A 4 -14.32 -3.33 -19.73
CA PRO A 4 -14.12 -3.55 -18.31
C PRO A 4 -14.79 -2.39 -17.57
N THR A 5 -15.73 -2.71 -16.69
CA THR A 5 -16.40 -1.74 -15.83
C THR A 5 -15.31 -1.08 -14.97
N LEU A 6 -14.93 0.13 -15.30
CA LEU A 6 -14.13 0.98 -14.43
C LEU A 6 -14.87 1.04 -13.09
N LYS A 7 -14.37 0.34 -12.08
CA LYS A 7 -14.80 0.55 -10.70
C LYS A 7 -14.33 1.95 -10.33
N LEU A 8 -15.16 2.95 -10.63
CA LEU A 8 -14.98 4.29 -10.11
C LEU A 8 -14.86 4.17 -8.59
N ASN A 9 -13.71 4.51 -8.06
CA ASN A 9 -13.50 4.61 -6.62
C ASN A 9 -14.32 5.79 -6.10
N ILE A 10 -15.63 5.57 -5.90
CA ILE A 10 -16.55 6.57 -5.40
C ILE A 10 -16.21 6.81 -3.92
N GLU A 11 -15.88 8.06 -3.60
CA GLU A 11 -15.67 8.46 -2.22
C GLU A 11 -16.96 8.37 -1.42
N ARG A 12 -16.96 7.60 -0.36
CA ARG A 12 -18.07 7.40 0.56
C ARG A 12 -17.69 7.87 1.95
N TRP A 13 -18.63 8.36 2.70
CA TRP A 13 -18.45 8.96 4.02
C TRP A 13 -19.27 8.23 5.07
N LYS A 14 -18.67 7.94 6.23
CA LYS A 14 -19.34 7.44 7.42
C LYS A 14 -19.07 8.38 8.59
N PHE A 15 -20.06 8.56 9.46
CA PHE A 15 -19.88 9.32 10.69
C PHE A 15 -19.36 8.42 11.80
N ASN A 16 -18.21 8.77 12.35
CA ASN A 16 -17.68 8.13 13.56
C ASN A 16 -18.22 8.84 14.79
N LYS A 17 -19.13 8.18 15.51
CA LYS A 17 -19.79 8.74 16.70
C LYS A 17 -18.82 8.98 17.86
N GLU A 18 -17.80 8.16 18.01
CA GLU A 18 -16.82 8.28 19.06
C GLU A 18 -15.91 9.49 18.84
N ALA A 19 -15.35 9.63 17.64
CA ALA A 19 -14.47 10.72 17.29
C ALA A 19 -15.22 12.01 16.89
N GLN A 20 -16.54 11.95 16.65
CA GLN A 20 -17.40 13.04 16.19
C GLN A 20 -16.91 13.69 14.88
N VAL A 21 -16.50 12.85 13.92
CA VAL A 21 -16.04 13.29 12.60
C VAL A 21 -16.59 12.39 11.50
N TYR A 22 -16.72 12.91 10.29
CA TYR A 22 -16.96 12.12 9.10
C TYR A 22 -15.63 11.59 8.57
N VAL A 23 -15.60 10.31 8.21
CA VAL A 23 -14.44 9.59 7.71
C VAL A 23 -14.74 9.01 6.34
N SER A 24 -13.94 9.34 5.35
CA SER A 24 -14.10 8.78 4.01
C SER A 24 -13.35 7.44 3.85
N ASN A 25 -13.81 6.61 2.91
CA ASN A 25 -13.09 5.41 2.48
C ASN A 25 -11.78 5.72 1.72
N MET A 26 -11.54 6.99 1.40
CA MET A 26 -10.32 7.47 0.74
C MET A 26 -9.30 8.08 1.73
N GLY A 27 -9.60 8.05 3.04
CA GLY A 27 -8.73 8.60 4.07
C GLY A 27 -8.82 10.11 4.27
N HIS A 28 -9.93 10.74 3.86
CA HIS A 28 -10.23 12.13 4.14
C HIS A 28 -11.17 12.27 5.35
N PHE A 29 -11.15 13.45 5.96
CA PHE A 29 -11.88 13.71 7.21
C PHE A 29 -12.63 15.05 7.15
N LYS A 30 -13.82 15.09 7.75
CA LYS A 30 -14.63 16.30 7.88
C LYS A 30 -15.17 16.40 9.32
N ASN A 31 -15.33 17.62 9.79
CA ASN A 31 -15.99 17.88 11.06
C ASN A 31 -17.52 17.65 10.97
N ILE A 32 -18.24 17.88 12.08
CA ILE A 32 -19.70 17.75 12.14
C ILE A 32 -20.45 18.69 11.18
N HIS A 33 -19.82 19.81 10.81
CA HIS A 33 -20.35 20.78 9.84
C HIS A 33 -19.98 20.43 8.40
N LYS A 34 -19.38 19.25 8.16
CA LYS A 34 -18.89 18.74 6.87
C LYS A 34 -17.75 19.56 6.26
N GLU A 35 -17.06 20.37 7.05
CA GLU A 35 -15.85 21.08 6.64
C GLU A 35 -14.64 20.18 6.70
N PRO A 36 -13.70 20.27 5.73
CA PRO A 36 -12.49 19.45 5.71
C PRO A 36 -11.64 19.67 6.97
N LEU A 37 -11.13 18.58 7.54
CA LEU A 37 -10.17 18.62 8.63
C LEU A 37 -8.74 18.53 8.09
N PRO A 38 -7.83 19.40 8.55
CA PRO A 38 -6.43 19.34 8.16
C PRO A 38 -5.77 18.08 8.74
N ILE A 39 -4.88 17.48 7.95
CA ILE A 39 -4.10 16.32 8.33
C ILE A 39 -2.73 16.81 8.80
N ALA A 40 -2.37 16.52 10.04
CA ALA A 40 -1.05 16.75 10.59
C ALA A 40 -0.16 15.52 10.36
N ILE A 41 1.08 15.73 9.91
CA ILE A 41 2.04 14.67 9.69
C ILE A 41 3.07 14.70 10.82
N SER A 42 3.25 13.57 11.51
CA SER A 42 4.25 13.42 12.57
C SER A 42 5.67 13.27 11.99
N GLN A 43 6.69 13.46 12.81
CA GLN A 43 8.10 13.22 12.43
C GLN A 43 8.34 11.78 11.94
N THR A 44 7.56 10.82 12.41
CA THR A 44 7.60 9.41 11.97
C THR A 44 6.83 9.14 10.67
N GLY A 45 6.28 10.20 10.03
CA GLY A 45 5.56 10.13 8.76
C GLY A 45 4.08 9.74 8.86
N TYR A 46 3.55 9.44 10.05
CA TYR A 46 2.14 9.09 10.22
C TYR A 46 1.24 10.31 10.21
N CYS A 47 0.06 10.13 9.61
CA CYS A 47 -1.00 11.12 9.59
C CYS A 47 -1.84 11.09 10.87
N SER A 48 -2.20 12.27 11.36
CA SER A 48 -3.12 12.46 12.50
C SER A 48 -4.10 13.59 12.20
N ILE A 49 -5.28 13.51 12.77
CA ILE A 49 -6.29 14.58 12.70
C ILE A 49 -6.65 15.06 14.10
N LYS A 50 -7.00 16.33 14.22
CA LYS A 50 -7.54 16.90 15.46
C LYS A 50 -9.05 16.65 15.49
N THR A 51 -9.52 15.93 16.49
CA THR A 51 -10.95 15.71 16.76
C THR A 51 -11.36 16.47 18.03
N PRO A 52 -12.66 16.63 18.34
CA PRO A 52 -13.10 17.19 19.60
C PRO A 52 -12.54 16.47 20.84
N LYS A 53 -12.19 15.19 20.71
CA LYS A 53 -11.61 14.37 21.79
C LYS A 53 -10.07 14.25 21.72
N GLY A 54 -9.40 15.14 20.98
CA GLY A 54 -7.95 15.16 20.84
C GLY A 54 -7.46 14.61 19.50
N TYR A 55 -6.14 14.44 19.39
CA TYR A 55 -5.54 13.90 18.17
C TYR A 55 -5.76 12.40 18.04
N LYS A 56 -6.18 11.98 16.86
CA LYS A 56 -6.37 10.57 16.48
C LYS A 56 -5.51 10.22 15.25
N LYS A 57 -4.93 9.03 15.23
CA LYS A 57 -4.22 8.50 14.07
C LYS A 57 -5.19 8.29 12.91
N ALA A 58 -4.89 8.83 11.73
CA ALA A 58 -5.76 8.80 10.56
C ALA A 58 -6.09 7.37 10.12
N HIS A 59 -5.07 6.51 9.89
CA HIS A 59 -5.22 5.12 9.49
C HIS A 59 -6.10 4.32 10.47
N ARG A 60 -5.89 4.51 11.77
CA ARG A 60 -6.65 3.80 12.80
C ARG A 60 -8.12 4.22 12.79
N LEU A 61 -8.38 5.52 12.66
CA LEU A 61 -9.73 6.04 12.62
C LEU A 61 -10.50 5.59 11.38
N VAL A 62 -9.83 5.43 10.23
CA VAL A 62 -10.44 4.85 9.03
C VAL A 62 -10.89 3.41 9.30
N LEU A 63 -10.02 2.55 9.81
CA LEU A 63 -10.38 1.15 10.09
C LEU A 63 -11.43 1.03 11.22
N GLU A 64 -11.32 1.79 12.29
CA GLU A 64 -12.33 1.83 13.38
C GLU A 64 -13.72 2.24 12.86
N THR A 65 -13.77 3.05 11.81
CA THR A 65 -15.04 3.52 11.24
C THR A 65 -15.62 2.56 10.20
N TRP A 66 -14.76 1.96 9.37
CA TRP A 66 -15.18 1.17 8.21
C TRP A 66 -15.17 -0.32 8.46
N CYS A 67 -14.20 -0.82 9.23
CA CYS A 67 -13.98 -2.21 9.58
C CYS A 67 -13.78 -2.35 11.10
N PRO A 68 -14.79 -1.99 11.93
CA PRO A 68 -14.67 -2.09 13.37
C PRO A 68 -14.52 -3.55 13.80
N THR A 69 -13.65 -3.79 14.79
CA THR A 69 -13.49 -5.08 15.45
C THR A 69 -13.36 -4.90 16.95
N PRO A 70 -13.92 -5.80 17.77
CA PRO A 70 -13.76 -5.78 19.22
C PRO A 70 -12.29 -5.88 19.66
N GLU A 71 -11.46 -6.55 18.85
CA GLU A 71 -10.03 -6.77 19.09
C GLU A 71 -9.17 -5.56 18.71
N ALA A 72 -9.73 -4.49 18.14
CA ALA A 72 -8.98 -3.33 17.64
C ALA A 72 -7.94 -2.80 18.63
N ARG A 73 -8.21 -2.86 19.95
CA ARG A 73 -7.27 -2.42 21.00
C ARG A 73 -5.96 -3.23 21.06
N TYR A 74 -5.99 -4.46 20.57
CA TYR A 74 -4.84 -5.37 20.55
C TYR A 74 -4.16 -5.42 19.18
N LEU A 75 -4.79 -4.83 18.16
CA LEU A 75 -4.31 -4.83 16.79
C LEU A 75 -3.61 -3.52 16.45
N THR A 76 -2.67 -3.61 15.54
CA THR A 76 -2.07 -2.46 14.86
C THR A 76 -2.62 -2.34 13.44
N VAL A 77 -2.35 -1.21 12.80
CA VAL A 77 -2.74 -0.99 11.40
C VAL A 77 -1.51 -1.07 10.52
N ASP A 78 -1.58 -1.93 9.51
CA ASP A 78 -0.59 -2.02 8.45
C ASP A 78 -1.02 -1.20 7.24
N HIS A 79 -0.03 -0.58 6.56
CA HIS A 79 -0.21 0.09 5.27
C HIS A 79 0.33 -0.83 4.19
N LEU A 80 -0.55 -1.43 3.37
CA LEU A 80 -0.19 -2.44 2.38
C LEU A 80 0.85 -1.96 1.35
N ASP A 81 0.88 -0.65 1.07
CA ASP A 81 1.85 -0.01 0.19
C ASP A 81 3.06 0.59 0.94
N HIS A 82 3.19 0.37 2.26
CA HIS A 82 4.19 0.94 3.16
C HIS A 82 4.20 2.48 3.21
N ASN A 83 3.26 3.15 2.55
CA ASN A 83 3.14 4.60 2.57
C ASN A 83 2.21 5.04 3.72
N LYS A 84 2.82 5.49 4.82
CA LYS A 84 2.13 5.96 6.03
C LYS A 84 1.17 7.15 5.80
N ARG A 85 1.23 7.78 4.62
CA ARG A 85 0.35 8.89 4.23
C ARG A 85 -0.86 8.43 3.44
N ASN A 86 -0.83 7.23 2.88
CA ASN A 86 -1.97 6.66 2.16
C ASN A 86 -2.93 5.97 3.12
N ASN A 87 -3.91 6.73 3.62
CA ASN A 87 -4.89 6.24 4.59
C ASN A 87 -6.20 5.79 3.92
N ALA A 88 -6.18 5.47 2.62
CA ALA A 88 -7.33 4.87 1.95
C ALA A 88 -7.66 3.50 2.56
N LEU A 89 -8.96 3.20 2.75
CA LEU A 89 -9.43 1.95 3.33
C LEU A 89 -8.89 0.71 2.63
N SER A 90 -8.77 0.76 1.31
CA SER A 90 -8.22 -0.34 0.49
C SER A 90 -6.74 -0.61 0.73
N ASN A 91 -6.04 0.32 1.38
CA ASN A 91 -4.61 0.23 1.69
C ASN A 91 -4.33 -0.12 3.15
N LEU A 92 -5.36 -0.33 3.96
CA LEU A 92 -5.22 -0.52 5.40
C LEU A 92 -5.74 -1.89 5.83
N GLU A 93 -5.01 -2.53 6.73
CA GLU A 93 -5.40 -3.81 7.31
C GLU A 93 -5.15 -3.83 8.82
N TRP A 94 -6.06 -4.50 9.57
CA TRP A 94 -5.81 -4.86 10.95
C TRP A 94 -4.89 -6.06 11.02
N VAL A 95 -3.77 -5.94 11.73
CA VAL A 95 -2.80 -7.01 11.94
C VAL A 95 -2.35 -7.05 13.40
N THR A 96 -1.82 -8.18 13.84
CA THR A 96 -1.14 -8.24 15.14
C THR A 96 0.20 -7.49 15.06
N GLN A 97 0.72 -7.07 16.20
CA GLN A 97 2.04 -6.43 16.27
C GLN A 97 3.14 -7.36 15.74
N GLU A 98 3.03 -8.66 16.03
CA GLU A 98 3.98 -9.67 15.56
C GLU A 98 3.95 -9.79 14.03
N GLU A 99 2.76 -9.92 13.45
CA GLU A 99 2.61 -10.02 12.00
C GLU A 99 3.11 -8.76 11.29
N ASN A 100 2.80 -7.57 11.82
CA ASN A 100 3.29 -6.31 11.27
C ASN A 100 4.83 -6.23 11.28
N GLN A 101 5.45 -6.66 12.39
CA GLN A 101 6.92 -6.72 12.48
C GLN A 101 7.52 -7.75 11.53
N LYS A 102 6.85 -8.90 11.35
CA LYS A 102 7.28 -9.94 10.43
C LYS A 102 7.24 -9.44 8.98
N ARG A 103 6.13 -8.79 8.57
CA ARG A 103 6.00 -8.17 7.25
C ARG A 103 7.08 -7.12 7.02
N ALA A 104 7.27 -6.20 7.97
CA ALA A 104 8.31 -5.17 7.88
C ALA A 104 9.74 -5.73 7.75
N LYS A 105 10.02 -6.92 8.33
CA LYS A 105 11.30 -7.61 8.17
C LYS A 105 11.42 -8.33 6.83
N GLN A 106 10.33 -8.90 6.33
CA GLN A 106 10.32 -9.58 5.01
C GLN A 106 10.51 -8.60 3.86
N ASP A 107 10.05 -7.35 4.02
CA ASP A 107 10.21 -6.29 3.04
C ASP A 107 11.55 -5.56 3.17
N PHE A 108 12.28 -5.79 4.25
CA PHE A 108 13.62 -5.27 4.46
C PHE A 108 14.63 -6.23 3.81
N ILE A 109 15.06 -5.91 2.59
CA ILE A 109 16.25 -6.51 1.98
C ILE A 109 17.44 -5.76 2.57
N PRO A 110 18.31 -6.40 3.39
CA PRO A 110 19.49 -5.73 3.95
C PRO A 110 20.37 -5.21 2.82
N GLU A 111 20.96 -4.01 2.98
CA GLU A 111 21.92 -3.47 2.01
C GLU A 111 23.13 -4.43 1.76
N ALA A 112 23.42 -5.29 2.73
CA ALA A 112 24.47 -6.32 2.61
C ALA A 112 24.12 -7.43 1.59
N GLU A 113 22.83 -7.69 1.32
CA GLU A 113 22.41 -8.63 0.29
C GLU A 113 22.35 -7.98 -1.10
N GLU A 114 22.12 -6.66 -1.19
CA GLU A 114 22.19 -5.93 -2.46
C GLU A 114 23.58 -6.03 -3.12
N ASN A 115 24.67 -6.09 -2.33
CA ASN A 115 26.04 -6.23 -2.84
C ASN A 115 26.40 -7.68 -3.24
N LYS A 116 25.60 -8.68 -2.86
CA LYS A 116 25.83 -10.07 -3.21
C LYS A 116 25.35 -10.40 -4.63
N TYR A 117 24.46 -9.61 -5.17
CA TYR A 117 23.97 -9.74 -6.54
C TYR A 117 24.61 -8.67 -7.42
N ASN A 118 25.77 -9.01 -7.98
CA ASN A 118 26.40 -8.20 -9.02
C ASN A 118 25.44 -8.07 -10.21
N PHE A 119 24.89 -6.89 -10.40
CA PHE A 119 23.96 -6.54 -11.49
C PHE A 119 24.54 -6.65 -12.91
N THR A 120 25.79 -7.13 -13.05
CA THR A 120 26.56 -6.99 -14.30
C THR A 120 26.78 -8.28 -15.10
N THR A 121 26.33 -9.47 -14.64
CA THR A 121 26.88 -10.68 -15.26
C THR A 121 25.93 -11.71 -15.83
N ASN A 122 24.60 -11.59 -15.66
CA ASN A 122 23.68 -12.47 -16.38
C ASN A 122 22.60 -11.64 -17.08
N PRO A 123 22.62 -11.57 -18.41
CA PRO A 123 21.52 -11.00 -19.16
C PRO A 123 20.26 -11.86 -18.88
N ILE A 124 19.23 -11.23 -18.37
CA ILE A 124 17.92 -11.86 -18.18
C ILE A 124 17.44 -12.30 -19.58
N PRO A 125 17.00 -13.54 -19.76
CA PRO A 125 16.50 -13.99 -21.05
C PRO A 125 15.34 -13.11 -21.50
N THR A 126 15.47 -12.45 -22.65
CA THR A 126 14.49 -11.49 -23.19
C THR A 126 13.12 -12.11 -23.54
N ASN A 127 13.01 -13.44 -23.49
CA ASN A 127 11.81 -14.18 -23.87
C ASN A 127 10.90 -14.54 -22.68
N GLN A 128 11.29 -14.20 -21.46
CA GLN A 128 10.47 -14.50 -20.29
C GLN A 128 9.27 -13.55 -20.19
N LYS A 129 8.12 -14.13 -19.87
CA LYS A 129 6.87 -13.41 -19.64
C LYS A 129 6.53 -13.43 -18.17
N VAL A 130 5.90 -12.38 -17.68
CA VAL A 130 5.47 -12.23 -16.30
C VAL A 130 3.96 -12.14 -16.25
N ARG A 131 3.37 -12.98 -15.41
CA ARG A 131 1.94 -12.91 -15.08
C ARG A 131 1.75 -11.97 -13.89
N VAL A 132 0.80 -11.07 -14.00
CA VAL A 132 0.43 -10.13 -12.94
C VAL A 132 -1.00 -10.43 -12.50
N ASN A 133 -1.19 -10.75 -11.22
CA ASN A 133 -2.49 -11.09 -10.61
C ASN A 133 -3.30 -12.13 -11.42
N ASP A 134 -2.64 -13.19 -11.91
CA ASP A 134 -3.23 -14.30 -12.66
C ASP A 134 -3.92 -13.93 -13.99
N THR A 135 -3.90 -12.68 -14.40
CA THR A 135 -4.72 -12.20 -15.52
C THR A 135 -3.93 -11.54 -16.65
N VAL A 136 -2.86 -10.84 -16.35
CA VAL A 136 -2.09 -10.06 -17.34
C VAL A 136 -0.72 -10.70 -17.55
N ILE A 137 -0.38 -10.99 -18.80
CA ILE A 137 0.95 -11.48 -19.17
C ILE A 137 1.69 -10.35 -19.85
N MET A 138 2.87 -10.03 -19.34
CA MET A 138 3.73 -8.94 -19.81
C MET A 138 5.12 -9.49 -20.18
N THR A 139 5.73 -8.89 -21.19
CA THR A 139 7.17 -9.05 -21.43
C THR A 139 7.94 -8.29 -20.36
N GLN A 140 9.26 -8.55 -20.26
CA GLN A 140 10.12 -7.80 -19.33
C GLN A 140 10.03 -6.29 -19.57
N GLU A 141 10.10 -5.85 -20.82
CA GLU A 141 10.05 -4.43 -21.17
C GLU A 141 8.72 -3.77 -20.78
N GLU A 142 7.60 -4.47 -20.99
CA GLU A 142 6.28 -4.00 -20.58
C GLU A 142 6.13 -3.95 -19.06
N LEU A 143 6.68 -4.94 -18.34
CA LEU A 143 6.70 -4.96 -16.88
C LEU A 143 7.53 -3.79 -16.32
N GLU A 144 8.71 -3.54 -16.88
CA GLU A 144 9.55 -2.41 -16.47
C GLU A 144 8.84 -1.07 -16.69
N LYS A 145 8.24 -0.86 -17.85
CA LYS A 145 7.44 0.34 -18.14
C LYS A 145 6.26 0.47 -17.17
N PHE A 146 5.57 -0.63 -16.89
CA PHE A 146 4.43 -0.68 -15.98
C PHE A 146 4.84 -0.32 -14.54
N VAL A 147 5.86 -0.98 -13.99
CA VAL A 147 6.33 -0.76 -12.61
C VAL A 147 6.97 0.62 -12.44
N MET A 148 7.69 1.11 -13.44
CA MET A 148 8.36 2.42 -13.38
C MET A 148 7.42 3.59 -13.67
N ALA A 149 6.22 3.35 -14.18
CA ALA A 149 5.25 4.40 -14.48
C ALA A 149 4.96 5.27 -13.24
N PRO A 150 4.80 6.60 -13.40
CA PRO A 150 4.50 7.51 -12.27
C PRO A 150 3.20 7.16 -11.54
N ALA A 151 2.22 6.63 -12.28
CA ALA A 151 0.93 6.22 -11.74
C ALA A 151 0.97 4.90 -10.97
N PHE A 152 2.04 4.10 -11.16
CA PHE A 152 2.20 2.83 -10.47
C PHE A 152 2.62 3.10 -9.02
N CYS A 153 1.70 2.85 -8.09
CA CYS A 153 1.91 3.00 -6.65
C CYS A 153 2.59 4.34 -6.29
N ALA A 154 1.85 5.43 -6.41
CA ALA A 154 2.32 6.76 -6.03
C ALA A 154 2.90 6.74 -4.59
N GLY A 155 4.16 7.14 -4.45
CA GLY A 155 4.90 7.10 -3.19
C GLY A 155 5.93 5.97 -3.08
N THR A 156 5.94 5.02 -3.99
CA THR A 156 6.98 3.98 -4.06
C THR A 156 8.27 4.56 -4.65
N SER A 157 9.39 4.38 -3.96
CA SER A 157 10.68 4.87 -4.45
C SER A 157 11.14 4.10 -5.72
N PRO A 158 11.95 4.73 -6.58
CA PRO A 158 12.53 4.05 -7.74
C PRO A 158 13.33 2.79 -7.36
N LYS A 159 13.97 2.79 -6.18
CA LYS A 159 14.73 1.65 -5.64
C LYS A 159 13.81 0.47 -5.34
N GLN A 160 12.67 0.70 -4.68
CA GLN A 160 11.67 -0.33 -4.41
C GLN A 160 11.06 -0.89 -5.71
N LYS A 161 10.79 -0.04 -6.70
CA LYS A 161 10.30 -0.46 -8.01
C LYS A 161 11.29 -1.39 -8.72
N LYS A 162 12.58 -1.05 -8.71
CA LYS A 162 13.65 -1.90 -9.27
C LYS A 162 13.78 -3.23 -8.54
N ALA A 163 13.63 -3.23 -7.20
CA ALA A 163 13.66 -4.45 -6.40
C ALA A 163 12.52 -5.42 -6.77
N ILE A 164 11.32 -4.92 -7.05
CA ILE A 164 10.20 -5.75 -7.53
C ILE A 164 10.57 -6.42 -8.84
N ILE A 165 11.06 -5.66 -9.83
CA ILE A 165 11.47 -6.19 -11.14
C ILE A 165 12.54 -7.26 -10.95
N HIS A 166 13.57 -6.96 -10.17
CA HIS A 166 14.65 -7.90 -9.90
C HIS A 166 14.13 -9.20 -9.24
N ASN A 167 13.30 -9.11 -8.22
CA ASN A 167 12.79 -10.28 -7.51
C ASN A 167 11.92 -11.16 -8.39
N VAL A 168 11.14 -10.59 -9.30
CA VAL A 168 10.36 -11.38 -10.27
C VAL A 168 11.29 -12.27 -11.10
N PHE A 169 12.37 -11.71 -11.64
CA PHE A 169 13.27 -12.46 -12.52
C PHE A 169 14.26 -13.35 -11.77
N ALA A 170 14.67 -12.99 -10.55
CA ALA A 170 15.60 -13.76 -9.75
C ALA A 170 14.95 -14.93 -8.99
N LEU A 171 13.72 -14.75 -8.51
CA LEU A 171 13.03 -15.68 -7.63
C LEU A 171 11.84 -16.39 -8.31
N GLY A 172 11.52 -16.03 -9.55
CA GLY A 172 10.39 -16.55 -10.32
C GLY A 172 9.04 -16.01 -9.90
N LYS A 173 8.92 -15.43 -8.74
CA LYS A 173 7.68 -14.83 -8.22
C LYS A 173 7.98 -13.81 -7.13
N THR A 174 7.16 -12.78 -7.03
CA THR A 174 7.18 -11.83 -5.90
C THR A 174 5.79 -11.28 -5.63
N LYS A 175 5.60 -10.79 -4.41
CA LYS A 175 4.43 -10.00 -4.03
C LYS A 175 4.91 -8.59 -3.70
N GLY A 176 4.26 -7.59 -4.25
CA GLY A 176 4.60 -6.22 -3.95
C GLY A 176 3.47 -5.28 -4.32
N LEU A 177 3.22 -4.28 -3.49
CA LEU A 177 2.29 -3.19 -3.77
C LEU A 177 0.85 -3.66 -4.08
N GLY A 178 0.42 -4.76 -3.44
CA GLY A 178 -0.91 -5.35 -3.68
C GLY A 178 -1.02 -6.16 -4.97
N LEU A 179 0.08 -6.44 -5.65
CA LEU A 179 0.12 -7.26 -6.86
C LEU A 179 0.97 -8.51 -6.63
N ASN A 180 0.58 -9.60 -7.30
CA ASN A 180 1.36 -10.83 -7.40
C ASN A 180 2.01 -10.87 -8.77
N PHE A 181 3.30 -11.14 -8.82
CA PHE A 181 4.07 -11.30 -10.05
C PHE A 181 4.63 -12.72 -10.10
N GLU A 182 4.50 -13.39 -11.22
CA GLU A 182 4.99 -14.76 -11.44
C GLU A 182 5.58 -14.90 -12.84
N LEU A 183 6.76 -15.51 -12.96
CA LEU A 183 7.34 -15.89 -14.25
C LEU A 183 6.54 -17.03 -14.89
N VAL A 184 6.28 -16.92 -16.19
CA VAL A 184 5.50 -17.89 -16.99
C VAL A 184 6.35 -18.41 -18.14
#